data_099334a58d5c59a72cb368309208001d
#
_entry.id   099334a58d5c59a72cb368309208001d
#
_cell.length_a   1.000
_cell.length_b   1.000
_cell.length_c   1.000
_cell.angle_alpha   90.00
_cell.angle_beta   90.00
_cell.angle_gamma   90.00
#
_symmetry.space_group_name_H-M   'P 1'
#
loop_
_entity.id
_entity.type
_entity.pdbx_description
1 polymer ?
#
loop_
_entity_poly.entity_id
_entity_poly.type
_entity_poly.pdbx_seq_one_letter_code
_entity_poly.pdbx_strand_id
1 'polypeptide(L)'
;MADYYRHMPHFHPEGAYLFVTWRLHGSLPPPVPDVIYATPGHRFAAEDRALAHAGGPRWLEDTRVARRIVEVLRTGERENLYELCAWVIMPNHVHILILPSSDPRKITHWVKGRSARESNSLLGRTGWQQESYDHFVRSRKEYDRIVRYIEENPVAAGFVTAAEGWPFSSASGTS
;
A
#
# COMPACT_ATOMS: atom_id res chain seq x y z
N MET A 1 -17.71 13.19 10.52
CA MET A 1 -16.52 13.00 11.38
C MET A 1 -15.99 11.60 11.15
N ALA A 2 -14.90 11.47 10.43
CA ALA A 2 -14.32 10.18 10.05
C ALA A 2 -13.01 9.98 10.82
N ASP A 3 -13.12 9.66 12.09
CA ASP A 3 -12.01 9.31 12.98
C ASP A 3 -11.75 7.80 12.94
N TYR A 4 -11.25 7.27 11.81
CA TYR A 4 -11.08 5.81 11.79
C TYR A 4 -9.67 5.28 11.54
N TYR A 5 -8.70 6.05 11.12
CA TYR A 5 -7.42 5.51 10.67
C TYR A 5 -6.16 6.06 11.34
N ARG A 6 -6.25 6.49 12.60
CA ARG A 6 -5.10 6.97 13.36
C ARG A 6 -4.84 6.19 14.63
N HIS A 7 -4.88 4.86 14.56
CA HIS A 7 -4.41 4.05 15.68
C HIS A 7 -3.44 2.97 15.18
N MET A 8 -2.23 3.40 14.77
CA MET A 8 -1.11 2.51 15.08
C MET A 8 -1.10 2.38 16.60
N PRO A 9 -1.18 1.16 17.16
CA PRO A 9 -1.04 0.97 18.59
C PRO A 9 0.23 1.67 19.06
N HIS A 10 0.21 2.33 20.21
CA HIS A 10 1.40 2.95 20.81
C HIS A 10 2.49 1.91 21.12
N PHE A 11 2.14 0.65 21.09
CA PHE A 11 3.04 -0.49 21.27
C PHE A 11 3.37 -1.12 19.92
N HIS A 12 4.63 -1.01 19.53
CA HIS A 12 5.19 -1.65 18.35
C HIS A 12 5.97 -2.87 18.82
N PRO A 13 5.49 -4.11 18.59
CA PRO A 13 6.26 -5.29 18.91
C PRO A 13 7.57 -5.28 18.10
N GLU A 14 8.71 -5.36 18.79
CA GLU A 14 9.99 -5.53 18.11
C GLU A 14 9.96 -6.77 17.22
N GLY A 15 10.47 -6.67 16.01
CA GLY A 15 10.49 -7.78 15.05
C GLY A 15 9.14 -8.13 14.43
N ALA A 16 8.10 -7.32 14.61
CA ALA A 16 6.81 -7.55 13.95
C ALA A 16 6.79 -6.96 12.54
N TYR A 17 6.35 -7.77 11.57
CA TYR A 17 6.10 -7.28 10.22
C TYR A 17 4.92 -6.32 10.21
N LEU A 18 4.99 -5.32 9.35
CA LEU A 18 3.97 -4.30 9.16
C LEU A 18 3.45 -4.33 7.72
N PHE A 19 2.16 -4.55 7.57
CA PHE A 19 1.44 -4.37 6.31
C PHE A 19 0.89 -2.95 6.25
N VAL A 20 1.21 -2.21 5.18
CA VAL A 20 0.77 -0.83 4.96
C VAL A 20 0.12 -0.69 3.60
N THR A 21 -1.03 -0.02 3.57
CA THR A 21 -1.70 0.39 2.34
C THR A 21 -1.98 1.88 2.36
N TRP A 22 -1.64 2.58 1.29
CA TRP A 22 -2.06 3.97 1.07
C TRP A 22 -2.54 4.16 -0.36
N ARG A 23 -3.41 5.13 -0.56
CA ARG A 23 -4.09 5.36 -1.82
C ARG A 23 -4.09 6.83 -2.23
N LEU A 24 -4.39 7.06 -3.51
CA LEU A 24 -4.56 8.40 -4.03
C LEU A 24 -5.79 9.08 -3.40
N HIS A 25 -5.68 10.36 -3.13
CA HIS A 25 -6.82 11.16 -2.68
C HIS A 25 -7.96 11.12 -3.71
N GLY A 26 -9.18 10.88 -3.26
CA GLY A 26 -10.33 10.77 -4.15
C GLY A 26 -10.43 9.48 -4.96
N SER A 27 -9.60 8.48 -4.68
CA SER A 27 -9.62 7.20 -5.39
C SER A 27 -10.78 6.28 -5.00
N LEU A 28 -11.34 6.44 -3.79
CA LEU A 28 -12.57 5.74 -3.39
C LEU A 28 -13.77 6.65 -3.51
N PRO A 29 -14.93 6.12 -3.91
CA PRO A 29 -16.20 6.82 -3.78
C PRO A 29 -16.48 7.10 -2.28
N PRO A 30 -17.36 8.08 -1.98
CA PRO A 30 -17.82 8.27 -0.61
C PRO A 30 -18.35 6.96 -0.02
N PRO A 31 -18.12 6.69 1.26
CA PRO A 31 -18.67 5.50 1.91
C PRO A 31 -20.19 5.47 1.80
N VAL A 32 -20.74 4.29 1.51
CA VAL A 32 -22.20 4.10 1.51
C VAL A 32 -22.67 4.23 2.95
N PRO A 33 -23.63 5.12 3.26
CA PRO A 33 -24.24 5.19 4.57
C PRO A 33 -24.79 3.84 4.99
N ASP A 34 -24.75 3.54 6.28
CA ASP A 34 -25.35 2.34 6.91
C ASP A 34 -24.70 0.98 6.60
N VAL A 35 -23.56 0.94 5.90
CA VAL A 35 -22.79 -0.32 5.78
C VAL A 35 -22.00 -0.56 7.05
N ILE A 36 -22.40 -1.60 7.80
CA ILE A 36 -21.71 -2.06 9.01
C ILE A 36 -20.77 -3.20 8.62
N TYR A 37 -19.47 -3.00 8.85
CA TYR A 37 -18.47 -4.05 8.67
C TYR A 37 -18.21 -4.78 9.99
N ALA A 38 -18.17 -6.11 9.97
CA ALA A 38 -17.98 -6.93 11.16
C ALA A 38 -16.59 -6.71 11.82
N THR A 39 -15.58 -6.38 11.02
CA THR A 39 -14.22 -6.09 11.50
C THR A 39 -13.54 -5.04 10.61
N PRO A 40 -12.48 -4.36 11.11
CA PRO A 40 -11.65 -3.48 10.30
C PRO A 40 -11.05 -4.17 9.07
N GLY A 41 -10.69 -5.45 9.18
CA GLY A 41 -10.17 -6.23 8.06
C GLY A 41 -11.22 -6.48 6.97
N HIS A 42 -12.49 -6.69 7.33
CA HIS A 42 -13.58 -6.82 6.35
C HIS A 42 -13.83 -5.51 5.62
N ARG A 43 -13.77 -4.39 6.33
CA ARG A 43 -13.88 -3.07 5.72
C ARG A 43 -12.74 -2.82 4.74
N PHE A 44 -11.48 -3.05 5.18
CA PHE A 44 -10.31 -2.93 4.33
C PHE A 44 -10.44 -3.74 3.04
N ALA A 45 -10.81 -5.03 3.14
CA ALA A 45 -10.97 -5.90 1.98
C ALA A 45 -12.08 -5.45 1.01
N ALA A 46 -13.14 -4.83 1.53
CA ALA A 46 -14.21 -4.27 0.71
C ALA A 46 -13.77 -2.98 0.00
N GLU A 47 -13.09 -2.08 0.70
CA GLU A 47 -12.54 -0.84 0.13
C GLU A 47 -11.48 -1.14 -0.94
N ASP A 48 -10.61 -2.11 -0.70
CA ASP A 48 -9.56 -2.50 -1.62
C ASP A 48 -10.13 -3.08 -2.92
N ARG A 49 -11.15 -3.94 -2.83
CA ARG A 49 -11.87 -4.42 -4.03
C ARG A 49 -12.55 -3.27 -4.78
N ALA A 50 -13.08 -2.28 -4.06
CA ALA A 50 -13.69 -1.11 -4.68
C ALA A 50 -12.67 -0.24 -5.41
N LEU A 51 -11.43 -0.14 -4.90
CA LEU A 51 -10.34 0.60 -5.53
C LEU A 51 -9.99 0.07 -6.92
N ALA A 52 -10.01 -1.24 -7.11
CA ALA A 52 -9.69 -1.87 -8.39
C ALA A 52 -10.59 -1.38 -9.55
N HIS A 53 -11.84 -1.02 -9.23
CA HIS A 53 -12.87 -0.62 -10.20
C HIS A 53 -13.32 0.83 -10.04
N ALA A 54 -12.65 1.60 -9.18
CA ALA A 54 -13.03 3.00 -8.92
C ALA A 54 -12.75 3.90 -10.12
N GLY A 55 -13.67 4.82 -10.39
CA GLY A 55 -13.54 5.85 -11.45
C GLY A 55 -12.73 7.07 -11.04
N GLY A 56 -12.02 7.03 -9.91
CA GLY A 56 -11.19 8.13 -9.40
C GLY A 56 -9.81 8.22 -10.06
N PRO A 57 -8.89 8.99 -9.47
CA PRO A 57 -7.55 9.18 -10.02
C PRO A 57 -6.76 7.86 -10.04
N ARG A 58 -6.04 7.64 -11.15
CA ARG A 58 -5.27 6.42 -11.46
C ARG A 58 -3.85 6.74 -11.95
N TRP A 59 -3.21 7.81 -11.48
CA TRP A 59 -1.95 8.27 -12.07
C TRP A 59 -0.75 7.35 -11.81
N LEU A 60 -0.89 6.34 -10.96
CA LEU A 60 0.12 5.31 -10.79
C LEU A 60 0.18 4.33 -11.98
N GLU A 61 -0.77 4.41 -12.93
CA GLU A 61 -0.67 3.74 -14.23
C GLU A 61 0.45 4.32 -15.12
N ASP A 62 0.85 5.58 -14.88
CA ASP A 62 2.02 6.14 -15.55
C ASP A 62 3.26 5.37 -15.06
N THR A 63 3.86 4.62 -15.97
CA THR A 63 5.00 3.75 -15.66
C THR A 63 6.20 4.52 -15.13
N ARG A 64 6.33 5.82 -15.48
CA ARG A 64 7.38 6.69 -14.94
C ARG A 64 7.17 6.94 -13.46
N VAL A 65 5.91 7.18 -13.06
CA VAL A 65 5.52 7.38 -11.66
C VAL A 65 5.70 6.09 -10.87
N ALA A 66 5.16 4.97 -11.38
CA ALA A 66 5.28 3.67 -10.72
C ALA A 66 6.76 3.30 -10.48
N ARG A 67 7.63 3.47 -11.46
CA ARG A 67 9.09 3.24 -11.32
C ARG A 67 9.71 4.11 -10.23
N ARG A 68 9.33 5.38 -10.13
CA ARG A 68 9.83 6.27 -9.07
C ARG A 68 9.39 5.82 -7.68
N ILE A 69 8.17 5.33 -7.55
CA ILE A 69 7.69 4.78 -6.27
C ILE A 69 8.45 3.50 -5.90
N VAL A 70 8.66 2.59 -6.86
CA VAL A 70 9.51 1.40 -6.63
C VAL A 70 10.91 1.82 -6.16
N GLU A 71 11.51 2.82 -6.80
CA GLU A 71 12.83 3.35 -6.40
C GLU A 71 12.82 3.94 -4.98
N VAL A 72 11.75 4.62 -4.59
CA VAL A 72 11.58 5.09 -3.20
C VAL A 72 11.54 3.92 -2.22
N LEU A 73 10.78 2.85 -2.53
CA LEU A 73 10.72 1.66 -1.68
C LEU A 73 12.09 0.99 -1.53
N ARG A 74 12.81 0.84 -2.64
CA ARG A 74 14.17 0.26 -2.63
C ARG A 74 15.19 1.18 -1.92
N THR A 75 15.01 2.49 -2.01
CA THR A 75 15.86 3.44 -1.28
C THR A 75 15.69 3.28 0.23
N GLY A 76 14.45 3.17 0.72
CA GLY A 76 14.20 2.93 2.15
C GLY A 76 14.86 1.65 2.67
N GLU A 77 14.86 0.59 1.85
CA GLU A 77 15.56 -0.66 2.17
C GLU A 77 17.09 -0.46 2.20
N ARG A 78 17.68 0.19 1.19
CA ARG A 78 19.12 0.51 1.15
C ARG A 78 19.59 1.42 2.30
N GLU A 79 18.72 2.32 2.75
CA GLU A 79 18.94 3.18 3.91
C GLU A 79 18.70 2.47 5.24
N ASN A 80 18.40 1.15 5.23
CA ASN A 80 18.12 0.33 6.41
C ASN A 80 16.96 0.85 7.26
N LEU A 81 15.96 1.49 6.65
CA LEU A 81 14.74 1.89 7.35
C LEU A 81 13.84 0.69 7.61
N TYR A 82 13.87 -0.31 6.74
CA TYR A 82 13.12 -1.56 6.80
C TYR A 82 13.71 -2.60 5.85
N GLU A 83 13.33 -3.87 6.03
CA GLU A 83 13.41 -4.92 5.02
C GLU A 83 12.11 -4.93 4.22
N LEU A 84 12.19 -4.89 2.89
CA LEU A 84 11.03 -4.89 1.99
C LEU A 84 10.67 -6.34 1.59
N CYS A 85 9.62 -6.89 2.21
CA CYS A 85 9.25 -8.31 2.06
C CYS A 85 8.35 -8.59 0.87
N ALA A 86 7.36 -7.74 0.64
CA ALA A 86 6.47 -7.81 -0.52
C ALA A 86 5.90 -6.42 -0.83
N TRP A 87 5.58 -6.17 -2.10
CA TRP A 87 5.04 -4.88 -2.52
C TRP A 87 4.32 -4.97 -3.86
N VAL A 88 3.38 -4.07 -4.10
CA VAL A 88 2.73 -3.85 -5.38
C VAL A 88 2.29 -2.39 -5.53
N ILE A 89 2.51 -1.83 -6.71
CA ILE A 89 2.00 -0.52 -7.11
C ILE A 89 0.80 -0.78 -8.02
N MET A 90 -0.39 -0.49 -7.51
CA MET A 90 -1.64 -0.56 -8.25
C MET A 90 -1.96 0.81 -8.89
N PRO A 91 -2.89 0.92 -9.83
CA PRO A 91 -3.18 2.18 -10.52
C PRO A 91 -3.50 3.37 -9.60
N ASN A 92 -4.02 3.14 -8.42
CA ASN A 92 -4.50 4.19 -7.50
C ASN A 92 -4.15 3.95 -6.02
N HIS A 93 -3.40 2.90 -5.69
CA HIS A 93 -2.95 2.59 -4.34
C HIS A 93 -1.68 1.74 -4.35
N VAL A 94 -1.08 1.61 -3.19
CA VAL A 94 0.15 0.84 -2.98
C VAL A 94 -0.01 -0.04 -1.76
N HIS A 95 0.44 -1.28 -1.86
CA HIS A 95 0.60 -2.19 -0.71
C HIS A 95 2.06 -2.51 -0.50
N ILE A 96 2.50 -2.51 0.75
CA ILE A 96 3.81 -3.02 1.15
C ILE A 96 3.71 -3.88 2.40
N LEU A 97 4.57 -4.87 2.48
CA LEU A 97 4.85 -5.63 3.69
C LEU A 97 6.32 -5.43 4.02
N ILE A 98 6.61 -4.90 5.19
CA ILE A 98 7.96 -4.55 5.64
C ILE A 98 8.25 -5.12 7.01
N LEU A 99 9.55 -5.35 7.30
CA LEU A 99 10.06 -5.51 8.65
C LEU A 99 10.72 -4.17 9.05
N PRO A 100 10.09 -3.37 9.92
CA PRO A 100 10.61 -2.07 10.30
C PRO A 100 11.92 -2.18 11.10
N SER A 101 12.91 -1.34 10.78
CA SER A 101 14.15 -1.21 11.56
C SER A 101 14.11 -0.02 12.53
N SER A 102 13.04 0.79 12.48
CA SER A 102 12.84 1.96 13.34
C SER A 102 11.33 2.21 13.55
N ASP A 103 10.98 3.37 14.10
CA ASP A 103 9.57 3.75 14.32
C ASP A 103 8.73 3.66 13.04
N PRO A 104 7.72 2.77 12.97
CA PRO A 104 6.87 2.57 11.80
C PRO A 104 6.17 3.83 11.30
N ARG A 105 5.83 4.77 12.19
CA ARG A 105 5.19 6.04 11.81
C ARG A 105 6.15 6.92 11.02
N LYS A 106 7.43 6.96 11.42
CA LYS A 106 8.46 7.71 10.70
C LYS A 106 8.70 7.10 9.32
N ILE A 107 8.73 5.76 9.24
CA ILE A 107 8.87 5.01 7.99
C ILE A 107 7.71 5.33 7.06
N THR A 108 6.47 5.16 7.50
CA THR A 108 5.27 5.43 6.68
C THR A 108 5.22 6.89 6.22
N HIS A 109 5.54 7.84 7.10
CA HIS A 109 5.61 9.25 6.76
C HIS A 109 6.70 9.52 5.70
N TRP A 110 7.89 8.94 5.86
CA TRP A 110 9.00 9.07 4.92
C TRP A 110 8.64 8.50 3.54
N VAL A 111 8.13 7.27 3.48
CA VAL A 111 7.74 6.62 2.21
C VAL A 111 6.68 7.43 1.47
N LYS A 112 5.60 7.81 2.16
CA LYS A 112 4.51 8.61 1.56
C LYS A 112 4.99 9.98 1.10
N GLY A 113 5.76 10.68 1.93
CA GLY A 113 6.27 12.01 1.60
C GLY A 113 7.25 11.99 0.42
N ARG A 114 8.15 10.99 0.38
CA ARG A 114 9.09 10.83 -0.73
C ARG A 114 8.38 10.43 -2.02
N SER A 115 7.44 9.49 -1.96
CA SER A 115 6.64 9.08 -3.11
C SER A 115 5.81 10.26 -3.67
N ALA A 116 5.23 11.09 -2.81
CA ALA A 116 4.52 12.28 -3.23
C ALA A 116 5.43 13.27 -3.97
N ARG A 117 6.63 13.52 -3.44
CA ARG A 117 7.61 14.41 -4.08
C ARG A 117 8.01 13.92 -5.46
N GLU A 118 8.35 12.64 -5.58
CA GLU A 118 8.74 12.04 -6.86
C GLU A 118 7.59 12.09 -7.89
N SER A 119 6.38 11.81 -7.47
CA SER A 119 5.20 11.90 -8.34
C SER A 119 4.93 13.35 -8.77
N ASN A 120 5.06 14.31 -7.84
CA ASN A 120 4.88 15.74 -8.15
C ASN A 120 5.89 16.25 -9.17
N SER A 121 7.14 15.78 -9.11
CA SER A 121 8.18 16.17 -10.06
C SER A 121 7.83 15.78 -11.51
N LEU A 122 7.03 14.74 -11.70
CA LEU A 122 6.62 14.22 -13.00
C LEU A 122 5.28 14.79 -13.48
N LEU A 123 4.33 14.94 -12.55
CA LEU A 123 2.93 15.23 -12.89
C LEU A 123 2.49 16.65 -12.50
N GLY A 124 3.34 17.39 -11.77
CA GLY A 124 3.01 18.72 -11.26
C GLY A 124 1.92 18.74 -10.19
N ARG A 125 1.46 17.57 -9.77
CA ARG A 125 0.43 17.42 -8.75
C ARG A 125 0.47 16.02 -8.15
N THR A 126 0.20 15.91 -6.86
CA THR A 126 -0.09 14.63 -6.19
C THR A 126 -1.08 14.85 -5.07
N GLY A 127 -1.74 13.80 -4.69
CA GLY A 127 -2.56 13.76 -3.51
C GLY A 127 -2.65 12.33 -3.03
N TRP A 128 -1.82 11.98 -2.05
CA TRP A 128 -2.07 10.81 -1.25
C TRP A 128 -3.21 11.11 -0.28
N GLN A 129 -4.08 10.13 -0.08
CA GLN A 129 -5.00 10.18 1.04
C GLN A 129 -4.18 10.31 2.33
N GLN A 130 -4.63 11.16 3.26
CA GLN A 130 -3.89 11.42 4.49
C GLN A 130 -3.74 10.15 5.32
N GLU A 131 -4.82 9.39 5.42
CA GLU A 131 -4.85 8.13 6.15
C GLU A 131 -4.19 7.01 5.35
N SER A 132 -3.63 6.04 6.07
CA SER A 132 -3.19 4.74 5.57
C SER A 132 -3.85 3.63 6.38
N TYR A 133 -3.93 2.44 5.81
CA TYR A 133 -4.26 1.24 6.58
C TYR A 133 -2.95 0.59 7.01
N ASP A 134 -2.80 0.39 8.32
CA ASP A 134 -1.60 -0.18 8.92
C ASP A 134 -2.01 -1.37 9.79
N HIS A 135 -1.34 -2.52 9.60
CA HIS A 135 -1.63 -3.74 10.33
C HIS A 135 -0.37 -4.52 10.68
N PHE A 136 -0.15 -4.80 11.98
CA PHE A 136 0.94 -5.67 12.44
C PHE A 136 0.58 -7.13 12.24
N VAL A 137 1.47 -7.86 11.60
CA VAL A 137 1.35 -9.29 11.32
C VAL A 137 1.60 -10.08 12.60
N ARG A 138 0.70 -10.99 12.95
CA ARG A 138 0.69 -11.70 14.24
C ARG A 138 1.19 -13.15 14.17
N SER A 139 1.33 -13.69 12.95
CA SER A 139 1.74 -15.09 12.77
C SER A 139 2.36 -15.33 11.41
N ARG A 140 3.14 -16.40 11.28
CA ARG A 140 3.69 -16.84 9.98
C ARG A 140 2.60 -17.11 8.95
N LYS A 141 1.51 -17.73 9.35
CA LYS A 141 0.36 -17.99 8.46
C LYS A 141 -0.26 -16.70 7.93
N GLU A 142 -0.33 -15.67 8.76
CA GLU A 142 -0.82 -14.36 8.35
C GLU A 142 0.16 -13.65 7.41
N TYR A 143 1.47 -13.75 7.68
CA TYR A 143 2.52 -13.27 6.79
C TYR A 143 2.38 -13.86 5.39
N ASP A 144 2.33 -15.18 5.27
CA ASP A 144 2.23 -15.87 3.99
C ASP A 144 0.95 -15.49 3.23
N ARG A 145 -0.16 -15.28 3.96
CA ARG A 145 -1.42 -14.80 3.39
C ARG A 145 -1.31 -13.37 2.85
N ILE A 146 -0.63 -12.48 3.58
CA ILE A 146 -0.46 -11.08 3.17
C ILE A 146 0.48 -10.98 1.97
N VAL A 147 1.60 -11.72 1.95
CA VAL A 147 2.48 -11.78 0.77
C VAL A 147 1.68 -12.18 -0.46
N ARG A 148 0.94 -13.28 -0.38
CA ARG A 148 0.10 -13.74 -1.50
C ARG A 148 -0.94 -12.69 -1.89
N TYR A 149 -1.60 -12.08 -0.92
CA TYR A 149 -2.59 -11.02 -1.16
C TYR A 149 -1.99 -9.84 -1.94
N ILE A 150 -0.80 -9.38 -1.56
CA ILE A 150 -0.09 -8.29 -2.24
C ILE A 150 0.26 -8.69 -3.68
N GLU A 151 0.84 -9.86 -3.87
CA GLU A 151 1.33 -10.31 -5.17
C GLU A 151 0.20 -10.68 -6.14
N GLU A 152 -0.90 -11.24 -5.65
CA GLU A 152 -2.07 -11.60 -6.45
C GLU A 152 -3.05 -10.43 -6.64
N ASN A 153 -2.82 -9.27 -6.05
CA ASN A 153 -3.73 -8.12 -6.15
C ASN A 153 -4.03 -7.71 -7.61
N PRO A 154 -3.04 -7.64 -8.53
CA PRO A 154 -3.30 -7.32 -9.95
C PRO A 154 -4.11 -8.41 -10.67
N VAL A 155 -3.98 -9.68 -10.28
CA VAL A 155 -4.78 -10.78 -10.82
C VAL A 155 -6.23 -10.67 -10.34
N ALA A 156 -6.42 -10.45 -9.03
CA ALA A 156 -7.74 -10.26 -8.44
C ALA A 156 -8.48 -9.03 -9.02
N ALA A 157 -7.74 -8.00 -9.42
CA ALA A 157 -8.27 -6.82 -10.09
C ALA A 157 -8.54 -7.04 -11.60
N GLY A 158 -8.13 -8.18 -12.16
CA GLY A 158 -8.31 -8.50 -13.59
C GLY A 158 -7.37 -7.80 -14.54
N PHE A 159 -6.25 -7.24 -14.05
CA PHE A 159 -5.26 -6.54 -14.88
C PHE A 159 -4.30 -7.48 -15.58
N VAL A 160 -4.01 -8.61 -14.97
CA VAL A 160 -3.15 -9.68 -15.50
C VAL A 160 -3.73 -11.05 -15.16
N THR A 161 -3.27 -12.09 -15.85
CA THR A 161 -3.70 -13.48 -15.61
C THR A 161 -2.80 -14.23 -14.64
N ALA A 162 -1.58 -13.73 -14.41
CA ALA A 162 -0.61 -14.28 -13.47
C ALA A 162 0.13 -13.15 -12.77
N ALA A 163 0.50 -13.33 -11.50
CA ALA A 163 1.11 -12.29 -10.66
C ALA A 163 2.42 -11.75 -11.24
N GLU A 164 3.23 -12.62 -11.84
CA GLU A 164 4.52 -12.28 -12.47
C GLU A 164 4.35 -11.36 -13.69
N GLY A 165 3.14 -11.31 -14.27
CA GLY A 165 2.80 -10.45 -15.40
C GLY A 165 2.65 -8.97 -15.02
N TRP A 166 2.57 -8.63 -13.72
CA TRP A 166 2.47 -7.24 -13.28
C TRP A 166 3.87 -6.67 -12.99
N PRO A 167 4.37 -5.70 -13.78
CA PRO A 167 5.78 -5.28 -13.70
C PRO A 167 6.13 -4.49 -12.44
N PHE A 168 5.13 -3.98 -11.72
CA PHE A 168 5.30 -3.16 -10.51
C PHE A 168 4.87 -3.92 -9.25
N SER A 169 5.42 -5.11 -9.10
CA SER A 169 5.15 -6.03 -7.97
C SER A 169 6.40 -6.83 -7.63
N SER A 170 6.52 -7.23 -6.37
CA SER A 170 7.55 -8.18 -5.92
C SER A 170 7.46 -9.54 -6.64
N ALA A 171 6.29 -9.93 -7.13
CA ALA A 171 6.11 -11.16 -7.90
C ALA A 171 6.81 -11.14 -9.27
N SER A 172 7.07 -9.96 -9.86
CA SER A 172 7.63 -9.85 -11.21
C SER A 172 9.11 -10.24 -11.32
N GLY A 173 9.79 -10.48 -10.18
CA GLY A 173 11.23 -10.80 -10.15
C GLY A 173 12.13 -9.67 -10.67
N THR A 174 11.59 -8.48 -10.88
CA THR A 174 12.36 -7.30 -11.28
C THR A 174 13.06 -6.74 -10.03
N SER A 175 14.32 -7.12 -9.86
CA SER A 175 15.21 -6.64 -8.79
C SER A 175 15.63 -5.21 -9.02
#